data_1a244ac07426272a35a9de6acfcd3a48
#
_entry.id   1a244ac07426272a35a9de6acfcd3a48
#
_cell.length_a   1.000
_cell.length_b   1.000
_cell.length_c   1.000
_cell.angle_alpha   90.00
_cell.angle_beta   90.00
_cell.angle_gamma   90.00
#
_symmetry.space_group_name_H-M   'P 1'
#
loop_
_entity.id
_entity.type
_entity.pdbx_description
1 polymer ?
#
loop_
_entity_poly.entity_id
_entity_poly.type
_entity_poly.pdbx_seq_one_letter_code
_entity_poly.pdbx_strand_id
1 'polypeptide(L)'
;MENENNKSIKNQVKSLFKLKFSRKNISIKTRILVSILGLTVVVFLIILVSFNILVNTYIKTTANEELTKSTEMIEHMDSNFKPIKPPQNDGKLPPKELSNFIRNVQDKVRMAEMQSDADAMVVDSNYKLIFPTREDDFLKNIDEMDLIRTYIQNEKLDLNSDNNTRVSTGNRDYYISTVKITSINDEQDNYLILFIDISKTLNLAQKINIVLISVMCFAGILAIFTAVILSEKIAKPIKELCGFAKKIGQGDFKRNYFDFSDKELVELSNVMNKSAEYLDKYDNEQKIFFQNASHELRTPLMSIKGYAEAIKYNIIDSKHASDIILEESDRLNDMVEDLLYISKIDNITKDYEMVECDLREVLSNCGSRQNVRAINKGIKFNYEFKEDMVLFECDEKNISKAFMNLIENALRYAKSEIKIICKHNQKNIVVIVEDDGIGINKEDLPHVFDRFYKGVGGNHGIGLSIVKSIVNKHGGRIYVENGKKGAKFTIVFKL
;
A
#
# COMPACT_ATOMS: atom_id res chain seq x y z
N MET A 1 -19.55 -18.08 -37.01
CA MET A 1 -18.09 -17.93 -37.00
C MET A 1 -17.55 -16.67 -36.27
N GLU A 2 -18.24 -15.54 -36.26
CA GLU A 2 -17.80 -14.32 -35.52
C GLU A 2 -17.87 -14.43 -33.98
N ASN A 3 -18.79 -15.21 -33.43
CA ASN A 3 -18.98 -15.35 -31.99
C ASN A 3 -17.95 -16.26 -31.29
N GLU A 4 -17.31 -17.18 -32.02
CA GLU A 4 -16.26 -18.04 -31.47
C GLU A 4 -14.88 -17.38 -31.47
N ASN A 5 -14.59 -16.51 -32.45
CA ASN A 5 -13.37 -15.74 -32.51
C ASN A 5 -13.32 -14.69 -31.38
N ASN A 6 -14.45 -14.05 -31.05
CA ASN A 6 -14.52 -13.08 -29.94
C ASN A 6 -14.35 -13.73 -28.54
N LYS A 7 -14.77 -15.00 -28.38
CA LYS A 7 -14.55 -15.76 -27.14
C LYS A 7 -13.11 -16.23 -27.01
N SER A 8 -12.44 -16.57 -28.09
CA SER A 8 -11.03 -16.95 -28.13
C SER A 8 -10.13 -15.75 -27.76
N ILE A 9 -10.37 -14.58 -28.33
CA ILE A 9 -9.63 -13.35 -28.05
C ILE A 9 -9.83 -12.90 -26.59
N LYS A 10 -11.08 -12.96 -26.07
CA LYS A 10 -11.36 -12.67 -24.65
C LYS A 10 -10.66 -13.64 -23.69
N ASN A 11 -10.53 -14.90 -24.05
CA ASN A 11 -9.84 -15.90 -23.23
C ASN A 11 -8.31 -15.76 -23.31
N GLN A 12 -7.77 -15.40 -24.48
CA GLN A 12 -6.33 -15.07 -24.61
C GLN A 12 -5.97 -13.79 -23.87
N VAL A 13 -6.78 -12.73 -23.92
CA VAL A 13 -6.59 -11.50 -23.15
C VAL A 13 -6.71 -11.78 -21.64
N LYS A 14 -7.69 -12.62 -21.21
CA LYS A 14 -7.77 -13.07 -19.80
C LYS A 14 -6.59 -13.94 -19.36
N SER A 15 -5.98 -14.71 -20.25
CA SER A 15 -4.78 -15.51 -19.94
C SER A 15 -3.51 -14.65 -19.86
N LEU A 16 -3.42 -13.58 -20.66
CA LEU A 16 -2.35 -12.59 -20.61
C LEU A 16 -2.46 -11.72 -19.34
N PHE A 17 -3.67 -11.36 -18.88
CA PHE A 17 -3.90 -10.69 -17.59
C PHE A 17 -3.82 -11.65 -16.38
N LYS A 18 -3.91 -12.96 -16.57
CA LYS A 18 -3.58 -13.99 -15.60
C LYS A 18 -2.10 -14.42 -15.68
N LEU A 19 -1.20 -13.54 -16.00
CA LEU A 19 0.16 -13.65 -15.52
C LEU A 19 0.03 -13.61 -13.98
N LYS A 20 -0.16 -14.79 -13.38
CA LYS A 20 0.13 -15.07 -11.98
C LYS A 20 1.57 -14.60 -11.77
N PHE A 21 1.74 -13.35 -11.42
CA PHE A 21 2.93 -12.92 -10.71
C PHE A 21 2.97 -13.83 -9.49
N SER A 22 3.68 -14.94 -9.64
CA SER A 22 4.07 -15.78 -8.51
C SER A 22 4.50 -14.79 -7.43
N ARG A 23 3.86 -14.84 -6.26
CA ARG A 23 4.23 -14.05 -5.07
C ARG A 23 5.58 -14.56 -4.55
N LYS A 24 6.60 -14.63 -5.39
CA LYS A 24 7.99 -14.67 -4.96
C LYS A 24 8.25 -13.33 -4.29
N ASN A 25 8.88 -13.34 -3.13
CA ASN A 25 9.29 -12.16 -2.37
C ASN A 25 10.23 -11.29 -3.22
N ILE A 26 9.64 -10.52 -4.13
CA ILE A 26 10.35 -9.57 -4.99
C ILE A 26 10.65 -8.34 -4.13
N SER A 27 11.89 -7.86 -4.17
CA SER A 27 12.28 -6.67 -3.41
C SER A 27 11.46 -5.45 -3.86
N ILE A 28 11.19 -4.52 -2.94
CA ILE A 28 10.50 -3.25 -3.23
C ILE A 28 11.19 -2.54 -4.38
N LYS A 29 12.54 -2.57 -4.40
CA LYS A 29 13.38 -2.02 -5.48
C LYS A 29 12.97 -2.56 -6.84
N THR A 30 12.93 -3.87 -7.01
CA THR A 30 12.58 -4.54 -8.27
C THR A 30 11.12 -4.27 -8.66
N ARG A 31 10.22 -4.22 -7.69
CA ARG A 31 8.80 -3.97 -7.94
C ARG A 31 8.54 -2.57 -8.47
N ILE A 32 9.16 -1.54 -7.91
CA ILE A 32 9.06 -0.15 -8.38
C ILE A 32 9.61 -0.06 -9.80
N LEU A 33 10.81 -0.62 -10.05
CA LEU A 33 11.46 -0.59 -11.37
C LEU A 33 10.59 -1.27 -12.44
N VAL A 34 10.10 -2.48 -12.18
CA VAL A 34 9.24 -3.22 -13.13
C VAL A 34 7.92 -2.49 -13.37
N SER A 35 7.33 -1.86 -12.35
CA SER A 35 6.07 -1.13 -12.50
C SER A 35 6.23 0.11 -13.38
N ILE A 36 7.29 0.90 -13.18
CA ILE A 36 7.55 2.11 -13.97
C ILE A 36 7.90 1.72 -15.42
N LEU A 37 8.79 0.74 -15.62
CA LEU A 37 9.15 0.27 -16.96
C LEU A 37 7.96 -0.35 -17.69
N GLY A 38 7.15 -1.16 -17.01
CA GLY A 38 5.96 -1.76 -17.59
C GLY A 38 4.96 -0.70 -18.06
N LEU A 39 4.72 0.32 -17.24
CA LEU A 39 3.83 1.43 -17.61
C LEU A 39 4.37 2.21 -18.81
N THR A 40 5.66 2.56 -18.83
CA THR A 40 6.27 3.31 -19.95
C THR A 40 6.21 2.53 -21.26
N VAL A 41 6.49 1.21 -21.25
CA VAL A 41 6.38 0.35 -22.43
C VAL A 41 4.96 0.30 -22.96
N VAL A 42 3.95 0.14 -22.09
CA VAL A 42 2.53 0.11 -22.48
C VAL A 42 2.12 1.44 -23.13
N VAL A 43 2.47 2.58 -22.52
CA VAL A 43 2.17 3.91 -23.07
C VAL A 43 2.83 4.08 -24.45
N PHE A 44 4.09 3.67 -24.60
CA PHE A 44 4.80 3.76 -25.88
C PHE A 44 4.16 2.91 -26.98
N LEU A 45 3.76 1.69 -26.66
CA LEU A 45 3.02 0.84 -27.60
C LEU A 45 1.71 1.49 -28.06
N ILE A 46 0.96 2.06 -27.12
CA ILE A 46 -0.30 2.74 -27.45
C ILE A 46 -0.05 3.91 -28.40
N ILE A 47 0.94 4.77 -28.13
CA ILE A 47 1.28 5.92 -28.96
C ILE A 47 1.66 5.46 -30.37
N LEU A 48 2.56 4.48 -30.49
CA LEU A 48 3.06 3.97 -31.76
C LEU A 48 1.96 3.34 -32.60
N VAL A 49 1.13 2.52 -32.00
CA VAL A 49 -0.01 1.87 -32.70
C VAL A 49 -1.04 2.93 -33.12
N SER A 50 -1.41 3.86 -32.22
CA SER A 50 -2.39 4.91 -32.53
C SER A 50 -1.91 5.82 -33.66
N PHE A 51 -0.61 6.20 -33.64
CA PHE A 51 -0.01 7.02 -34.70
C PHE A 51 -0.07 6.31 -36.05
N ASN A 52 0.33 5.04 -36.13
CA ASN A 52 0.33 4.28 -37.39
C ASN A 52 -1.10 4.06 -37.92
N ILE A 53 -2.07 3.81 -37.06
CA ILE A 53 -3.50 3.71 -37.45
C ILE A 53 -3.96 5.06 -38.04
N LEU A 54 -3.67 6.16 -37.34
CA LEU A 54 -4.08 7.49 -37.78
C LEU A 54 -3.51 7.85 -39.13
N VAL A 55 -2.21 7.61 -39.34
CA VAL A 55 -1.52 7.88 -40.62
C VAL A 55 -2.11 7.04 -41.75
N ASN A 56 -2.28 5.73 -41.53
CA ASN A 56 -2.85 4.86 -42.56
C ASN A 56 -4.29 5.26 -42.91
N THR A 57 -5.08 5.64 -41.90
CA THR A 57 -6.45 6.10 -42.14
C THR A 57 -6.45 7.42 -42.92
N TYR A 58 -5.58 8.37 -42.53
CA TYR A 58 -5.45 9.66 -43.21
C TYR A 58 -5.10 9.47 -44.69
N ILE A 59 -4.04 8.66 -44.99
CA ILE A 59 -3.61 8.40 -46.35
C ILE A 59 -4.75 7.78 -47.19
N LYS A 60 -5.42 6.77 -46.63
CA LYS A 60 -6.54 6.09 -47.31
C LYS A 60 -7.69 7.04 -47.59
N THR A 61 -8.09 7.85 -46.59
CA THR A 61 -9.24 8.74 -46.75
C THR A 61 -8.94 9.84 -47.76
N THR A 62 -7.76 10.49 -47.66
CA THR A 62 -7.37 11.55 -48.59
C THR A 62 -7.23 11.03 -50.01
N ALA A 63 -6.56 9.90 -50.22
CA ALA A 63 -6.45 9.31 -51.55
C ALA A 63 -7.80 8.92 -52.14
N ASN A 64 -8.70 8.33 -51.35
CA ASN A 64 -10.05 7.99 -51.77
C ASN A 64 -10.90 9.24 -52.14
N GLU A 65 -10.84 10.30 -51.32
CA GLU A 65 -11.56 11.54 -51.60
C GLU A 65 -11.12 12.15 -52.92
N GLU A 66 -9.81 12.26 -53.17
CA GLU A 66 -9.26 12.79 -54.41
C GLU A 66 -9.62 11.93 -55.63
N LEU A 67 -9.49 10.58 -55.54
CA LEU A 67 -9.88 9.66 -56.62
C LEU A 67 -11.39 9.72 -56.90
N THR A 68 -12.22 9.76 -55.86
CA THR A 68 -13.68 9.83 -56.04
C THR A 68 -14.09 11.15 -56.71
N LYS A 69 -13.52 12.27 -56.31
CA LYS A 69 -13.79 13.58 -56.98
C LYS A 69 -13.45 13.50 -58.47
N SER A 70 -12.29 12.91 -58.80
CA SER A 70 -11.86 12.79 -60.19
C SER A 70 -12.79 11.83 -61.00
N THR A 71 -13.26 10.76 -60.37
CA THR A 71 -14.19 9.81 -60.97
C THR A 71 -15.55 10.45 -61.26
N GLU A 72 -16.14 11.09 -60.24
CA GLU A 72 -17.46 11.77 -60.37
C GLU A 72 -17.44 12.81 -61.50
N MET A 73 -16.35 13.61 -61.61
CA MET A 73 -16.23 14.59 -62.67
C MET A 73 -16.21 13.92 -64.08
N ILE A 74 -15.48 12.82 -64.20
CA ILE A 74 -15.40 12.11 -65.48
C ILE A 74 -16.76 11.52 -65.86
N GLU A 75 -17.50 10.94 -64.92
CA GLU A 75 -18.83 10.42 -65.13
C GLU A 75 -19.85 11.51 -65.53
N HIS A 76 -19.79 12.70 -64.89
CA HIS A 76 -20.61 13.85 -65.26
C HIS A 76 -20.35 14.35 -66.69
N MET A 77 -19.12 14.23 -67.19
CA MET A 77 -18.76 14.57 -68.54
C MET A 77 -19.33 13.54 -69.57
N ASP A 78 -19.34 12.23 -69.22
CA ASP A 78 -19.88 11.19 -70.06
C ASP A 78 -21.42 11.29 -70.26
N SER A 79 -22.14 11.79 -69.23
CA SER A 79 -23.59 11.97 -69.35
C SER A 79 -24.03 13.04 -70.36
N ASN A 80 -23.13 13.95 -70.71
CA ASN A 80 -23.36 15.03 -71.69
C ASN A 80 -22.91 14.65 -73.14
N PHE A 81 -22.34 13.48 -73.32
CA PHE A 81 -21.81 13.04 -74.63
C PHE A 81 -22.83 12.19 -75.35
N LYS A 82 -23.28 12.62 -76.55
CA LYS A 82 -24.11 11.80 -77.44
C LYS A 82 -23.22 10.72 -78.05
N PRO A 83 -23.59 9.42 -77.92
CA PRO A 83 -22.81 8.33 -78.53
C PRO A 83 -22.75 8.56 -80.05
N ILE A 84 -21.55 8.55 -80.61
CA ILE A 84 -21.34 8.60 -82.06
C ILE A 84 -21.79 7.23 -82.61
N LYS A 85 -22.79 7.23 -83.50
CA LYS A 85 -23.24 5.96 -84.15
C LYS A 85 -22.10 5.38 -85.03
N PRO A 86 -21.76 4.12 -84.86
CA PRO A 86 -20.70 3.50 -85.68
C PRO A 86 -20.98 3.61 -87.17
N PRO A 87 -19.98 3.88 -88.02
CA PRO A 87 -20.15 3.89 -89.45
C PRO A 87 -20.42 2.49 -89.98
N GLN A 88 -21.40 2.38 -90.90
CA GLN A 88 -21.84 1.08 -91.55
C GLN A 88 -20.88 0.51 -92.61
N ASN A 89 -19.56 0.69 -92.51
CA ASN A 89 -18.62 0.11 -93.48
C ASN A 89 -17.23 -0.17 -92.87
N ASP A 90 -16.77 -1.34 -92.99
CA ASP A 90 -15.38 -1.86 -92.90
C ASP A 90 -14.51 -1.48 -91.67
N GLY A 91 -14.99 -1.60 -90.43
CA GLY A 91 -14.18 -1.84 -89.26
C GLY A 91 -13.00 -0.85 -88.93
N LYS A 92 -12.77 0.18 -89.74
CA LYS A 92 -11.78 1.23 -89.48
C LYS A 92 -12.48 2.57 -89.35
N LEU A 93 -12.35 3.16 -88.22
CA LEU A 93 -12.79 4.56 -87.97
C LEU A 93 -12.14 5.50 -89.00
N PRO A 94 -12.92 6.42 -89.59
CA PRO A 94 -12.34 7.50 -90.37
C PRO A 94 -11.36 8.30 -89.50
N PRO A 95 -10.28 8.84 -90.10
CA PRO A 95 -9.23 9.57 -89.37
C PRO A 95 -9.71 10.71 -88.48
N LYS A 96 -10.86 11.28 -88.83
CA LYS A 96 -11.55 12.36 -88.08
C LYS A 96 -12.19 11.91 -86.78
N GLU A 97 -12.76 10.70 -86.76
CA GLU A 97 -13.45 10.13 -85.55
C GLU A 97 -12.43 9.59 -84.53
N LEU A 98 -11.37 8.99 -84.99
CA LEU A 98 -10.24 8.58 -84.14
C LEU A 98 -9.57 9.79 -83.51
N SER A 99 -9.38 10.89 -84.28
CA SER A 99 -8.85 12.15 -83.76
C SER A 99 -9.79 12.77 -82.70
N ASN A 100 -11.09 12.68 -82.89
CA ASN A 100 -12.06 13.20 -81.93
C ASN A 100 -12.09 12.37 -80.64
N PHE A 101 -11.93 11.05 -80.72
CA PHE A 101 -11.84 10.19 -79.56
C PHE A 101 -10.56 10.46 -78.73
N ILE A 102 -9.43 10.48 -79.38
CA ILE A 102 -8.16 10.80 -78.71
C ILE A 102 -8.26 12.19 -78.02
N ARG A 103 -8.83 13.15 -78.70
CA ARG A 103 -9.02 14.50 -78.11
C ARG A 103 -9.94 14.49 -76.91
N ASN A 104 -11.02 13.74 -76.93
CA ASN A 104 -11.96 13.57 -75.81
C ASN A 104 -11.26 12.90 -74.58
N VAL A 105 -10.48 11.86 -74.84
CA VAL A 105 -9.67 11.19 -73.82
C VAL A 105 -8.63 12.15 -73.22
N GLN A 106 -7.95 12.92 -74.08
CA GLN A 106 -7.02 13.94 -73.62
C GLN A 106 -7.65 15.03 -72.74
N ASP A 107 -8.84 15.50 -73.16
CA ASP A 107 -9.59 16.50 -72.38
C ASP A 107 -10.02 15.95 -71.02
N LYS A 108 -10.47 14.70 -70.92
CA LYS A 108 -10.81 14.02 -69.69
C LYS A 108 -9.60 13.84 -68.72
N VAL A 109 -8.49 13.38 -69.31
CA VAL A 109 -7.24 13.22 -68.54
C VAL A 109 -6.75 14.58 -68.01
N ARG A 110 -6.71 15.59 -68.88
CA ARG A 110 -6.30 16.94 -68.47
C ARG A 110 -7.18 17.53 -67.35
N MET A 111 -8.48 17.31 -67.40
CA MET A 111 -9.37 17.80 -66.32
C MET A 111 -9.16 17.05 -65.05
N ALA A 112 -8.98 15.73 -65.08
CA ALA A 112 -8.62 14.95 -63.90
C ALA A 112 -7.32 15.46 -63.24
N GLU A 113 -6.28 15.72 -64.04
CA GLU A 113 -4.98 16.22 -63.56
C GLU A 113 -5.05 17.69 -63.08
N MET A 114 -5.95 18.54 -63.64
CA MET A 114 -6.05 19.94 -63.26
C MET A 114 -6.78 20.15 -61.92
N GLN A 115 -7.59 19.24 -61.47
CA GLN A 115 -8.46 19.40 -60.31
C GLN A 115 -8.15 18.47 -59.12
N SER A 116 -7.31 17.50 -59.35
CA SER A 116 -6.82 16.56 -58.35
C SER A 116 -5.33 16.29 -58.53
N ASP A 117 -4.67 15.84 -57.52
CA ASP A 117 -3.28 15.33 -57.58
C ASP A 117 -3.22 13.94 -58.21
N ALA A 118 -4.25 13.52 -58.96
CA ALA A 118 -4.31 12.20 -59.58
C ALA A 118 -3.82 12.27 -61.01
N ASP A 119 -2.87 11.43 -61.33
CA ASP A 119 -2.44 11.12 -62.70
C ASP A 119 -3.41 10.12 -63.33
N ALA A 120 -3.48 10.12 -64.67
CA ALA A 120 -4.44 9.26 -65.36
C ALA A 120 -3.80 8.56 -66.57
N MET A 121 -4.19 7.31 -66.81
CA MET A 121 -3.85 6.54 -68.02
C MET A 121 -5.02 5.75 -68.56
N VAL A 122 -5.07 5.47 -69.84
CA VAL A 122 -6.12 4.68 -70.50
C VAL A 122 -5.52 3.38 -71.04
N VAL A 123 -6.18 2.27 -70.69
CA VAL A 123 -5.81 0.93 -71.12
C VAL A 123 -7.00 0.23 -71.80
N ASP A 124 -6.75 -0.74 -72.68
CA ASP A 124 -7.75 -1.65 -73.24
C ASP A 124 -8.03 -2.81 -72.27
N SER A 125 -9.00 -3.67 -72.61
CA SER A 125 -9.34 -4.88 -71.86
C SER A 125 -8.18 -5.90 -71.77
N ASN A 126 -7.13 -5.76 -72.54
CA ASN A 126 -5.91 -6.57 -72.51
C ASN A 126 -4.76 -5.88 -71.77
N TYR A 127 -5.05 -4.79 -71.03
CA TYR A 127 -4.06 -3.96 -70.31
C TYR A 127 -3.05 -3.26 -71.22
N LYS A 128 -3.34 -3.09 -72.54
CA LYS A 128 -2.47 -2.35 -73.44
C LYS A 128 -2.72 -0.86 -73.27
N LEU A 129 -1.63 -0.10 -73.11
CA LEU A 129 -1.72 1.37 -72.94
C LEU A 129 -2.17 2.01 -74.26
N ILE A 130 -3.29 2.76 -74.19
CA ILE A 130 -3.86 3.56 -75.27
C ILE A 130 -3.44 4.98 -75.18
N PHE A 131 -3.41 5.56 -73.96
CA PHE A 131 -3.04 6.91 -73.68
C PHE A 131 -2.26 6.93 -72.32
N PRO A 132 -1.16 7.73 -72.20
CA PRO A 132 -0.54 8.57 -73.22
C PRO A 132 0.22 7.74 -74.27
N THR A 133 0.34 8.34 -75.48
CA THR A 133 1.19 7.80 -76.55
C THR A 133 2.63 8.33 -76.34
N ARG A 134 3.64 7.60 -76.78
CA ARG A 134 5.05 7.97 -76.63
C ARG A 134 5.43 9.26 -77.41
N GLU A 135 4.53 9.82 -78.25
CA GLU A 135 4.67 11.03 -79.01
C GLU A 135 4.15 12.29 -78.24
N ASP A 136 3.51 12.11 -77.12
CA ASP A 136 3.01 13.24 -76.31
C ASP A 136 4.12 13.80 -75.41
N ASP A 137 4.81 14.82 -75.90
CA ASP A 137 5.95 15.50 -75.24
C ASP A 137 5.59 16.16 -73.89
N PHE A 138 4.35 16.08 -73.44
CA PHE A 138 3.85 16.76 -72.22
C PHE A 138 3.76 15.93 -70.96
N LEU A 139 4.03 14.60 -71.05
CA LEU A 139 3.82 13.71 -69.94
C LEU A 139 5.13 13.20 -69.32
N LYS A 140 5.41 13.65 -68.12
CA LYS A 140 6.64 13.41 -67.36
C LYS A 140 6.82 11.98 -66.81
N ASN A 141 5.80 11.08 -66.85
CA ASN A 141 5.76 9.85 -66.01
C ASN A 141 5.44 8.55 -66.77
N ILE A 142 5.83 8.44 -68.08
CA ILE A 142 5.53 7.23 -68.92
C ILE A 142 6.11 5.95 -68.27
N ASP A 143 7.31 5.99 -67.72
CA ASP A 143 7.93 4.83 -67.07
C ASP A 143 7.16 4.39 -65.83
N GLU A 144 6.54 5.31 -65.09
CA GLU A 144 5.70 5.00 -63.93
C GLU A 144 4.39 4.36 -64.33
N MET A 145 3.73 4.84 -65.38
CA MET A 145 2.53 4.29 -65.93
C MET A 145 2.75 2.87 -66.46
N ASP A 146 3.87 2.60 -67.13
CA ASP A 146 4.25 1.27 -67.54
C ASP A 146 4.48 0.31 -66.36
N LEU A 147 5.04 0.77 -65.28
CA LEU A 147 5.20 0.00 -64.02
C LEU A 147 3.84 -0.35 -63.40
N ILE A 148 2.95 0.64 -63.27
CA ILE A 148 1.59 0.44 -62.72
C ILE A 148 0.81 -0.51 -63.62
N ARG A 149 0.85 -0.32 -64.93
CA ARG A 149 0.22 -1.18 -65.91
C ARG A 149 0.69 -2.64 -65.79
N THR A 150 1.99 -2.84 -65.74
CA THR A 150 2.61 -4.17 -65.61
C THR A 150 2.19 -4.84 -64.32
N TYR A 151 2.07 -4.12 -63.22
CA TYR A 151 1.59 -4.62 -61.94
C TYR A 151 0.12 -5.05 -62.05
N ILE A 152 -0.76 -4.19 -62.58
CA ILE A 152 -2.19 -4.46 -62.76
C ILE A 152 -2.40 -5.70 -63.64
N GLN A 153 -1.61 -5.84 -64.70
CA GLN A 153 -1.66 -7.00 -65.62
C GLN A 153 -1.21 -8.30 -64.93
N ASN A 154 -0.13 -8.25 -64.14
CA ASN A 154 0.42 -9.42 -63.45
C ASN A 154 -0.51 -9.93 -62.35
N GLU A 155 -1.09 -9.03 -61.58
CA GLU A 155 -2.05 -9.33 -60.50
C GLU A 155 -3.47 -9.61 -61.00
N LYS A 156 -3.73 -9.43 -62.31
CA LYS A 156 -5.04 -9.53 -62.93
C LYS A 156 -6.13 -8.77 -62.17
N LEU A 157 -5.82 -7.53 -61.82
CA LEU A 157 -6.78 -6.68 -61.09
C LEU A 157 -8.05 -6.52 -61.94
N ASP A 158 -9.21 -6.71 -61.30
CA ASP A 158 -10.50 -6.54 -61.96
C ASP A 158 -10.72 -5.04 -62.27
N LEU A 159 -10.61 -4.70 -63.54
CA LEU A 159 -10.80 -3.33 -64.05
C LEU A 159 -12.25 -2.83 -63.93
N ASN A 160 -13.23 -3.73 -63.65
CA ASN A 160 -14.62 -3.36 -63.39
C ASN A 160 -14.95 -3.12 -61.92
N SER A 161 -13.94 -3.19 -61.02
CA SER A 161 -14.20 -2.96 -59.61
C SER A 161 -14.21 -1.48 -59.26
N ASP A 162 -15.29 -1.00 -58.66
CA ASP A 162 -15.40 0.40 -58.13
C ASP A 162 -14.58 0.63 -56.89
N ASN A 163 -13.73 -0.31 -56.47
CA ASN A 163 -12.94 -0.20 -55.24
C ASN A 163 -11.55 0.33 -55.52
N ASN A 164 -11.21 1.43 -54.86
CA ASN A 164 -9.85 1.97 -54.88
C ASN A 164 -8.87 0.97 -54.26
N THR A 165 -7.81 0.64 -54.98
CA THR A 165 -6.82 -0.39 -54.58
C THR A 165 -5.45 0.23 -54.39
N ARG A 166 -4.73 -0.18 -53.34
CA ARG A 166 -3.32 0.19 -53.16
C ARG A 166 -2.42 -0.72 -53.99
N VAL A 167 -1.56 -0.13 -54.77
CA VAL A 167 -0.58 -0.81 -55.64
C VAL A 167 0.83 -0.34 -55.21
N SER A 168 1.72 -1.31 -55.03
CA SER A 168 3.13 -1.03 -54.70
C SER A 168 4.02 -1.52 -55.87
N THR A 169 4.69 -0.59 -56.52
CA THR A 169 5.59 -0.89 -57.67
C THR A 169 7.00 -0.47 -57.32
N GLY A 170 7.86 -1.44 -57.02
CA GLY A 170 9.27 -1.19 -56.72
C GLY A 170 9.45 -0.24 -55.50
N ASN A 171 9.76 1.04 -55.72
CA ASN A 171 10.06 2.01 -54.70
C ASN A 171 8.92 3.00 -54.44
N ARG A 172 7.78 2.83 -55.10
CA ARG A 172 6.63 3.74 -54.99
C ARG A 172 5.33 3.02 -54.71
N ASP A 173 4.49 3.68 -53.95
CA ASP A 173 3.16 3.24 -53.56
C ASP A 173 2.10 4.15 -54.17
N TYR A 174 1.08 3.58 -54.76
CA TYR A 174 -0.02 4.29 -55.40
C TYR A 174 -1.36 3.82 -54.86
N TYR A 175 -2.33 4.73 -54.83
CA TYR A 175 -3.76 4.33 -54.82
C TYR A 175 -4.29 4.49 -56.22
N ILE A 176 -5.02 3.49 -56.72
CA ILE A 176 -5.59 3.48 -58.05
C ILE A 176 -7.10 3.34 -57.98
N SER A 177 -7.79 3.98 -58.94
CA SER A 177 -9.22 3.84 -59.20
C SER A 177 -9.39 3.53 -60.72
N THR A 178 -10.35 2.71 -61.09
CA THR A 178 -10.63 2.34 -62.46
C THR A 178 -12.03 2.78 -62.85
N VAL A 179 -12.15 3.42 -64.02
CA VAL A 179 -13.41 3.88 -64.56
C VAL A 179 -13.58 3.33 -65.97
N LYS A 180 -14.69 2.67 -66.21
CA LYS A 180 -14.98 2.17 -67.57
C LYS A 180 -15.36 3.32 -68.45
N ILE A 181 -14.69 3.44 -69.63
CA ILE A 181 -14.99 4.45 -70.63
C ILE A 181 -15.75 3.78 -71.76
N THR A 182 -16.77 4.47 -72.32
CA THR A 182 -17.57 4.00 -73.43
C THR A 182 -16.68 3.68 -74.64
N SER A 183 -16.78 2.48 -75.17
CA SER A 183 -16.04 2.02 -76.35
C SER A 183 -16.45 2.74 -77.63
N ILE A 184 -15.49 2.91 -78.54
CA ILE A 184 -15.75 3.48 -79.86
C ILE A 184 -16.30 2.41 -80.81
N ASN A 185 -15.89 1.13 -80.65
CA ASN A 185 -16.38 -0.04 -81.30
C ASN A 185 -16.97 -0.98 -80.29
N ASP A 186 -18.14 -1.50 -80.49
CA ASP A 186 -18.85 -2.44 -79.62
C ASP A 186 -18.06 -3.73 -79.24
N GLU A 187 -16.81 -3.87 -79.67
CA GLU A 187 -15.99 -5.06 -79.46
C GLU A 187 -14.93 -4.96 -78.31
N GLN A 188 -14.55 -3.82 -77.86
CA GLN A 188 -13.51 -3.69 -76.76
C GLN A 188 -13.80 -2.58 -75.74
N ASP A 189 -13.88 -2.93 -74.49
CA ASP A 189 -14.00 -1.98 -73.36
C ASP A 189 -12.66 -1.29 -73.09
N ASN A 190 -12.67 0.02 -72.86
CA ASN A 190 -11.52 0.81 -72.45
C ASN A 190 -11.71 1.25 -71.01
N TYR A 191 -10.59 1.35 -70.28
CA TYR A 191 -10.59 1.70 -68.88
C TYR A 191 -9.66 2.88 -68.63
N LEU A 192 -10.15 3.88 -67.97
CA LEU A 192 -9.37 4.98 -67.40
C LEU A 192 -8.89 4.54 -66.03
N ILE A 193 -7.61 4.56 -65.83
CA ILE A 193 -6.98 4.30 -64.53
C ILE A 193 -6.45 5.61 -63.97
N LEU A 194 -7.06 6.05 -62.87
CA LEU A 194 -6.62 7.16 -62.09
C LEU A 194 -5.69 6.68 -60.99
N PHE A 195 -4.56 7.33 -60.75
CA PHE A 195 -3.64 6.92 -59.72
C PHE A 195 -3.01 8.13 -58.98
N ILE A 196 -2.74 7.95 -57.69
CA ILE A 196 -2.13 8.96 -56.84
C ILE A 196 -0.88 8.39 -56.19
N ASP A 197 0.27 9.07 -56.34
CA ASP A 197 1.50 8.71 -55.65
C ASP A 197 1.47 9.10 -54.18
N ILE A 198 1.36 8.08 -53.29
CA ILE A 198 1.37 8.27 -51.85
C ILE A 198 2.76 8.09 -51.23
N SER A 199 3.80 7.82 -52.03
CA SER A 199 5.14 7.53 -51.56
C SER A 199 5.75 8.65 -50.71
N LYS A 200 5.48 9.91 -51.09
CA LYS A 200 5.98 11.09 -50.33
C LYS A 200 5.38 11.13 -48.92
N THR A 201 4.08 10.85 -48.81
CA THR A 201 3.39 10.83 -47.52
C THR A 201 3.82 9.67 -46.66
N LEU A 202 4.03 8.48 -47.26
CA LEU A 202 4.58 7.31 -46.56
C LEU A 202 6.02 7.54 -46.07
N ASN A 203 6.87 8.14 -46.91
CA ASN A 203 8.25 8.50 -46.53
C ASN A 203 8.27 9.52 -45.38
N LEU A 204 7.37 10.50 -45.40
CA LEU A 204 7.22 11.46 -44.30
C LEU A 204 6.79 10.74 -43.01
N ALA A 205 5.80 9.84 -43.08
CA ALA A 205 5.36 9.02 -41.97
C ALA A 205 6.47 8.15 -41.39
N GLN A 206 7.30 7.55 -42.22
CA GLN A 206 8.48 6.79 -41.78
C GLN A 206 9.49 7.67 -41.05
N LYS A 207 9.78 8.88 -41.56
CA LYS A 207 10.69 9.84 -40.89
C LYS A 207 10.13 10.24 -39.53
N ILE A 208 8.82 10.52 -39.44
CA ILE A 208 8.16 10.84 -38.16
C ILE A 208 8.23 9.65 -37.20
N ASN A 209 8.04 8.41 -37.68
CA ASN A 209 8.18 7.21 -36.86
C ASN A 209 9.60 7.06 -36.28
N ILE A 210 10.65 7.35 -37.07
CA ILE A 210 12.03 7.30 -36.57
C ILE A 210 12.25 8.32 -35.47
N VAL A 211 11.76 9.56 -35.66
CA VAL A 211 11.84 10.60 -34.62
C VAL A 211 11.06 10.18 -33.37
N LEU A 212 9.84 9.65 -33.54
CA LEU A 212 9.00 9.15 -32.46
C LEU A 212 9.73 8.07 -31.64
N ILE A 213 10.30 7.07 -32.30
CA ILE A 213 11.06 5.99 -31.67
C ILE A 213 12.27 6.56 -30.92
N SER A 214 12.98 7.52 -31.51
CA SER A 214 14.15 8.16 -30.88
C SER A 214 13.76 8.88 -29.57
N VAL A 215 12.65 9.64 -29.60
CA VAL A 215 12.12 10.32 -28.41
C VAL A 215 11.67 9.29 -27.35
N MET A 216 11.02 8.20 -27.77
CA MET A 216 10.59 7.13 -26.86
C MET A 216 11.81 6.43 -26.21
N CYS A 217 12.87 6.17 -26.96
CA CYS A 217 14.11 5.61 -26.41
C CYS A 217 14.74 6.54 -25.36
N PHE A 218 14.81 7.84 -25.66
CA PHE A 218 15.34 8.84 -24.72
C PHE A 218 14.48 8.92 -23.45
N ALA A 219 13.15 8.97 -23.58
CA ALA A 219 12.23 8.99 -22.46
C ALA A 219 12.30 7.67 -21.64
N GLY A 220 12.52 6.53 -22.30
CA GLY A 220 12.76 5.24 -21.65
C GLY A 220 14.02 5.23 -20.76
N ILE A 221 15.13 5.79 -21.28
CA ILE A 221 16.38 5.94 -20.50
C ILE A 221 16.14 6.83 -19.28
N LEU A 222 15.43 7.95 -19.46
CA LEU A 222 15.09 8.85 -18.35
C LEU A 222 14.20 8.17 -17.30
N ALA A 223 13.23 7.36 -17.75
CA ALA A 223 12.36 6.57 -16.86
C ALA A 223 13.15 5.53 -16.05
N ILE A 224 14.15 4.87 -16.65
CA ILE A 224 15.04 3.95 -15.93
C ILE A 224 15.83 4.71 -14.87
N PHE A 225 16.40 5.85 -15.22
CA PHE A 225 17.20 6.66 -14.31
C PHE A 225 16.38 7.12 -13.10
N THR A 226 15.18 7.66 -13.34
CA THR A 226 14.27 8.07 -12.25
C THR A 226 13.81 6.90 -11.40
N ALA A 227 13.52 5.73 -12.00
CA ALA A 227 13.15 4.52 -11.28
C ALA A 227 14.25 4.02 -10.36
N VAL A 228 15.52 4.09 -10.77
CA VAL A 228 16.68 3.70 -9.94
C VAL A 228 16.81 4.64 -8.75
N ILE A 229 16.79 5.97 -8.97
CA ILE A 229 16.89 6.97 -7.89
C ILE A 229 15.75 6.80 -6.87
N LEU A 230 14.51 6.71 -7.35
CA LEU A 230 13.34 6.55 -6.47
C LEU A 230 13.41 5.26 -5.67
N SER A 231 13.86 4.18 -6.33
CA SER A 231 14.06 2.88 -5.70
C SER A 231 15.11 2.93 -4.56
N GLU A 232 16.21 3.65 -4.73
CA GLU A 232 17.23 3.80 -3.69
C GLU A 232 16.74 4.69 -2.55
N LYS A 233 16.08 5.80 -2.85
CA LYS A 233 15.54 6.71 -1.83
C LYS A 233 14.46 6.08 -0.95
N ILE A 234 13.66 5.15 -1.47
CA ILE A 234 12.58 4.50 -0.72
C ILE A 234 13.01 3.14 -0.14
N ALA A 235 13.59 2.26 -0.97
CA ALA A 235 13.83 0.89 -0.57
C ALA A 235 14.97 0.73 0.43
N LYS A 236 16.02 1.56 0.36
CA LYS A 236 17.17 1.49 1.27
C LYS A 236 16.78 1.86 2.70
N PRO A 237 16.13 3.01 2.99
CA PRO A 237 15.67 3.35 4.34
C PRO A 237 14.73 2.30 4.93
N ILE A 238 13.77 1.81 4.17
CA ILE A 238 12.85 0.76 4.64
C ILE A 238 13.62 -0.51 5.04
N LYS A 239 14.63 -0.90 4.27
CA LYS A 239 15.47 -2.06 4.60
C LYS A 239 16.28 -1.84 5.89
N GLU A 240 16.77 -0.64 6.12
CA GLU A 240 17.47 -0.26 7.36
C GLU A 240 16.52 -0.33 8.57
N LEU A 241 15.30 0.21 8.46
CA LEU A 241 14.27 0.09 9.50
C LEU A 241 13.85 -1.36 9.76
N CYS A 242 13.70 -2.18 8.71
CA CYS A 242 13.45 -3.62 8.87
C CYS A 242 14.61 -4.32 9.61
N GLY A 243 15.85 -3.94 9.33
CA GLY A 243 17.03 -4.42 10.05
C GLY A 243 17.01 -4.06 11.53
N PHE A 244 16.60 -2.83 11.84
CA PHE A 244 16.43 -2.37 13.21
C PHE A 244 15.30 -3.10 13.95
N ALA A 245 14.13 -3.25 13.30
CA ALA A 245 13.03 -4.06 13.85
C ALA A 245 13.46 -5.49 14.17
N LYS A 246 14.29 -6.10 13.32
CA LYS A 246 14.84 -7.45 13.58
C LYS A 246 15.77 -7.46 14.80
N LYS A 247 16.60 -6.44 14.99
CA LYS A 247 17.45 -6.32 16.19
C LYS A 247 16.61 -6.20 17.45
N ILE A 248 15.56 -5.35 17.44
CA ILE A 248 14.61 -5.25 18.55
C ILE A 248 13.99 -6.61 18.86
N GLY A 249 13.56 -7.37 17.85
CA GLY A 249 13.01 -8.72 18.01
C GLY A 249 14.03 -9.77 18.53
N GLN A 250 15.32 -9.47 18.47
CA GLN A 250 16.41 -10.28 19.03
C GLN A 250 16.85 -9.84 20.44
N GLY A 251 16.19 -8.83 21.00
CA GLY A 251 16.53 -8.29 22.32
C GLY A 251 17.63 -7.22 22.32
N ASP A 252 18.04 -6.73 21.13
CA ASP A 252 18.94 -5.58 21.04
C ASP A 252 18.11 -4.30 20.89
N PHE A 253 17.86 -3.66 22.03
CA PHE A 253 17.04 -2.45 22.15
C PHE A 253 17.81 -1.15 22.01
N LYS A 254 19.11 -1.22 21.66
CA LYS A 254 19.94 -0.03 21.53
C LYS A 254 19.38 0.94 20.51
N ARG A 255 19.32 2.21 20.88
CA ARG A 255 18.89 3.29 20.01
C ARG A 255 19.73 3.32 18.73
N ASN A 256 19.07 3.41 17.58
CA ASN A 256 19.73 3.55 16.28
C ASN A 256 19.46 4.94 15.70
N TYR A 257 20.50 5.57 15.15
CA TYR A 257 20.40 6.88 14.52
C TYR A 257 20.30 6.68 13.01
N PHE A 258 19.26 7.27 12.42
CA PHE A 258 19.01 7.23 10.99
C PHE A 258 19.05 8.65 10.45
N ASP A 259 19.72 8.84 9.32
CA ASP A 259 19.75 10.10 8.57
C ASP A 259 18.80 9.99 7.37
N PHE A 260 17.52 10.19 7.62
CA PHE A 260 16.48 10.17 6.60
C PHE A 260 16.04 11.58 6.24
N SER A 261 15.83 11.84 4.94
CA SER A 261 15.33 13.13 4.45
C SER A 261 13.81 13.23 4.49
N ASP A 262 13.10 12.11 4.45
CA ASP A 262 11.65 12.05 4.36
C ASP A 262 11.02 12.10 5.75
N LYS A 263 10.07 13.03 5.96
CA LYS A 263 9.42 13.27 7.25
C LYS A 263 8.79 12.01 7.85
N GLU A 264 8.13 11.22 7.02
CA GLU A 264 7.45 9.99 7.43
C GLU A 264 8.45 8.92 7.91
N LEU A 265 9.61 8.84 7.28
CA LEU A 265 10.67 7.91 7.68
C LEU A 265 11.35 8.35 8.97
N VAL A 266 11.54 9.67 9.17
CA VAL A 266 12.05 10.25 10.43
C VAL A 266 11.05 9.97 11.55
N GLU A 267 9.76 10.21 11.34
CA GLU A 267 8.71 9.94 12.33
C GLU A 267 8.68 8.46 12.71
N LEU A 268 8.69 7.56 11.71
CA LEU A 268 8.71 6.12 11.94
C LEU A 268 9.95 5.67 12.73
N SER A 269 11.14 6.21 12.40
CA SER A 269 12.37 5.90 13.12
C SER A 269 12.31 6.35 14.59
N ASN A 270 11.72 7.51 14.85
CA ASN A 270 11.53 8.04 16.22
C ASN A 270 10.57 7.17 17.02
N VAL A 271 9.44 6.75 16.43
CA VAL A 271 8.48 5.84 17.07
C VAL A 271 9.14 4.50 17.39
N MET A 272 9.91 3.94 16.45
CA MET A 272 10.63 2.68 16.66
C MET A 272 11.70 2.79 17.77
N ASN A 273 12.48 3.88 17.80
CA ASN A 273 13.45 4.12 18.86
C ASN A 273 12.77 4.24 20.23
N LYS A 274 11.64 4.94 20.30
CA LYS A 274 10.85 5.07 21.53
C LYS A 274 10.28 3.71 21.98
N SER A 275 9.83 2.91 21.04
CA SER A 275 9.35 1.54 21.33
C SER A 275 10.48 0.65 21.85
N ALA A 276 11.69 0.76 21.27
CA ALA A 276 12.86 0.03 21.71
C ALA A 276 13.25 0.43 23.15
N GLU A 277 13.22 1.72 23.48
CA GLU A 277 13.49 2.23 24.82
C GLU A 277 12.49 1.71 25.86
N TYR A 278 11.19 1.66 25.50
CA TYR A 278 10.18 1.07 26.38
C TYR A 278 10.39 -0.44 26.59
N LEU A 279 10.78 -1.16 25.54
CA LEU A 279 11.06 -2.59 25.64
C LEU A 279 12.32 -2.88 26.47
N ASP A 280 13.36 -2.07 26.31
CA ASP A 280 14.58 -2.18 27.12
C ASP A 280 14.30 -1.98 28.62
N LYS A 281 13.53 -0.93 28.93
CA LYS A 281 13.10 -0.66 30.30
C LYS A 281 12.26 -1.81 30.86
N TYR A 282 11.32 -2.33 30.10
CA TYR A 282 10.47 -3.44 30.51
C TYR A 282 11.27 -4.72 30.75
N ASP A 283 12.19 -5.06 29.85
CA ASP A 283 13.05 -6.24 29.98
C ASP A 283 13.97 -6.15 31.20
N ASN A 284 14.53 -4.95 31.46
CA ASN A 284 15.36 -4.72 32.64
C ASN A 284 14.55 -4.80 33.94
N GLU A 285 13.36 -4.18 33.98
CA GLU A 285 12.45 -4.28 35.13
C GLU A 285 12.07 -5.75 35.39
N GLN A 286 11.79 -6.52 34.33
CA GLN A 286 11.47 -7.93 34.45
C GLN A 286 12.64 -8.76 34.98
N LYS A 287 13.86 -8.52 34.49
CA LYS A 287 15.09 -9.18 35.01
C LYS A 287 15.30 -8.90 36.49
N ILE A 288 15.22 -7.63 36.90
CA ILE A 288 15.36 -7.22 38.30
C ILE A 288 14.27 -7.90 39.16
N PHE A 289 13.03 -7.95 38.65
CA PHE A 289 11.94 -8.64 39.33
C PHE A 289 12.24 -10.11 39.59
N PHE A 290 12.69 -10.86 38.57
CA PHE A 290 13.03 -12.28 38.77
C PHE A 290 14.24 -12.51 39.66
N GLN A 291 15.26 -11.64 39.58
CA GLN A 291 16.40 -11.68 40.47
C GLN A 291 15.99 -11.50 41.93
N ASN A 292 15.21 -10.44 42.22
CA ASN A 292 14.74 -10.14 43.56
C ASN A 292 13.79 -11.21 44.11
N ALA A 293 12.84 -11.70 43.29
CA ALA A 293 11.97 -12.83 43.67
C ALA A 293 12.77 -14.06 44.07
N SER A 294 13.78 -14.40 43.28
CA SER A 294 14.65 -15.56 43.57
C SER A 294 15.41 -15.40 44.88
N HIS A 295 15.93 -14.19 45.15
CA HIS A 295 16.60 -13.92 46.41
C HIS A 295 15.68 -13.99 47.62
N GLU A 296 14.47 -13.38 47.50
CA GLU A 296 13.50 -13.34 48.57
C GLU A 296 12.88 -14.69 48.90
N LEU A 297 12.71 -15.59 47.91
CA LEU A 297 12.26 -16.95 48.12
C LEU A 297 13.34 -17.84 48.72
N ARG A 298 14.64 -17.59 48.43
CA ARG A 298 15.76 -18.42 48.91
C ARG A 298 15.93 -18.29 50.42
N THR A 299 15.78 -17.09 50.99
CA THR A 299 16.01 -16.84 52.40
C THR A 299 15.11 -17.65 53.33
N PRO A 300 13.77 -17.63 53.23
CA PRO A 300 12.89 -18.48 54.05
C PRO A 300 13.12 -19.97 53.80
N LEU A 301 13.40 -20.36 52.57
CA LEU A 301 13.68 -21.77 52.22
C LEU A 301 14.98 -22.29 52.94
N MET A 302 16.00 -21.45 53.01
CA MET A 302 17.23 -21.79 53.74
C MET A 302 17.00 -21.82 55.26
N SER A 303 16.13 -20.96 55.79
CA SER A 303 15.71 -21.01 57.18
C SER A 303 14.98 -22.31 57.50
N ILE A 304 13.96 -22.65 56.73
CA ILE A 304 13.20 -23.92 56.84
C ILE A 304 14.17 -25.12 56.83
N LYS A 305 15.08 -25.16 55.85
CA LYS A 305 16.05 -26.23 55.72
C LYS A 305 16.97 -26.30 56.92
N GLY A 306 17.50 -25.18 57.38
CA GLY A 306 18.40 -25.12 58.54
C GLY A 306 17.78 -25.64 59.84
N TYR A 307 16.52 -25.20 60.13
CA TYR A 307 15.77 -25.66 61.30
C TYR A 307 15.39 -27.16 61.17
N ALA A 308 15.00 -27.64 59.98
CA ALA A 308 14.76 -29.06 59.76
C ALA A 308 16.03 -29.93 59.96
N GLU A 309 17.20 -29.46 59.51
CA GLU A 309 18.48 -30.11 59.76
C GLU A 309 18.81 -30.08 61.26
N ALA A 310 18.58 -28.98 61.93
CA ALA A 310 18.81 -28.84 63.39
C ALA A 310 17.93 -29.78 64.21
N ILE A 311 16.67 -30.04 63.81
CA ILE A 311 15.82 -31.09 64.38
C ILE A 311 16.42 -32.48 64.15
N LYS A 312 16.82 -32.77 62.93
CA LYS A 312 17.38 -34.05 62.54
C LYS A 312 18.59 -34.45 63.36
N TYR A 313 19.43 -33.48 63.70
CA TYR A 313 20.66 -33.71 64.49
C TYR A 313 20.47 -33.44 65.98
N ASN A 314 19.22 -33.24 66.49
CA ASN A 314 18.92 -32.95 67.88
C ASN A 314 19.69 -31.73 68.47
N ILE A 315 19.92 -30.70 67.63
CA ILE A 315 20.67 -29.51 68.04
C ILE A 315 19.78 -28.50 68.75
N ILE A 316 18.47 -28.50 68.42
CA ILE A 316 17.50 -27.54 68.93
C ILE A 316 16.20 -28.26 69.32
N ASP A 317 15.39 -27.64 70.24
CA ASP A 317 14.09 -28.14 70.58
C ASP A 317 13.13 -28.24 69.35
N SER A 318 12.57 -29.45 69.13
CA SER A 318 11.78 -29.76 67.97
C SER A 318 10.50 -28.89 67.88
N LYS A 319 9.92 -28.54 69.01
CA LYS A 319 8.70 -27.68 69.03
C LYS A 319 9.04 -26.26 68.53
N HIS A 320 10.06 -25.65 69.08
CA HIS A 320 10.51 -24.30 68.70
C HIS A 320 10.90 -24.25 67.22
N ALA A 321 11.65 -25.23 66.77
CA ALA A 321 12.08 -25.33 65.37
C ALA A 321 10.88 -25.52 64.42
N SER A 322 9.88 -26.36 64.81
CA SER A 322 8.67 -26.56 64.02
C SER A 322 7.82 -25.29 63.93
N ASP A 323 7.74 -24.52 64.99
CA ASP A 323 7.01 -23.23 64.97
C ASP A 323 7.65 -22.26 63.95
N ILE A 324 8.97 -22.17 63.93
CA ILE A 324 9.71 -21.32 62.98
C ILE A 324 9.54 -21.86 61.53
N ILE A 325 9.60 -23.17 61.32
CA ILE A 325 9.37 -23.78 59.98
C ILE A 325 7.97 -23.45 59.49
N LEU A 326 6.94 -23.49 60.34
CA LEU A 326 5.57 -23.14 59.98
C LEU A 326 5.46 -21.65 59.65
N GLU A 327 6.06 -20.75 60.48
CA GLU A 327 6.04 -19.31 60.24
C GLU A 327 6.70 -18.97 58.89
N GLU A 328 7.89 -19.55 58.58
CA GLU A 328 8.61 -19.29 57.33
C GLU A 328 7.88 -19.89 56.11
N SER A 329 7.15 -21.02 56.30
CA SER A 329 6.32 -21.64 55.29
C SER A 329 5.12 -20.77 54.93
N ASP A 330 4.41 -20.23 55.94
CA ASP A 330 3.31 -19.31 55.74
C ASP A 330 3.78 -18.03 55.03
N ARG A 331 4.92 -17.51 55.48
CA ARG A 331 5.55 -16.35 54.86
C ARG A 331 5.88 -16.57 53.39
N LEU A 332 6.39 -17.78 53.04
CA LEU A 332 6.74 -18.15 51.68
C LEU A 332 5.46 -18.27 50.81
N ASN A 333 4.38 -18.83 51.37
CA ASN A 333 3.09 -18.93 50.72
C ASN A 333 2.51 -17.56 50.38
N ASP A 334 2.51 -16.63 51.36
CA ASP A 334 2.04 -15.25 51.15
C ASP A 334 2.82 -14.56 50.03
N MET A 335 4.16 -14.77 49.96
CA MET A 335 5.01 -14.23 48.94
C MET A 335 4.66 -14.79 47.55
N VAL A 336 4.45 -16.11 47.43
CA VAL A 336 4.05 -16.76 46.16
C VAL A 336 2.71 -16.23 45.69
N GLU A 337 1.74 -16.05 46.61
CA GLU A 337 0.45 -15.46 46.28
C GLU A 337 0.59 -14.03 45.74
N ASP A 338 1.41 -13.19 46.39
CA ASP A 338 1.66 -11.83 45.93
C ASP A 338 2.37 -11.78 44.57
N LEU A 339 3.32 -12.67 44.29
CA LEU A 339 3.98 -12.79 42.99
C LEU A 339 3.00 -13.21 41.88
N LEU A 340 2.15 -14.21 42.16
CA LEU A 340 1.11 -14.64 41.24
C LEU A 340 0.09 -13.52 40.99
N TYR A 341 -0.21 -12.73 42.03
CA TYR A 341 -1.13 -11.60 41.92
C TYR A 341 -0.56 -10.48 41.02
N ILE A 342 0.72 -10.10 41.21
CA ILE A 342 1.40 -9.15 40.32
C ILE A 342 1.39 -9.65 38.86
N SER A 343 1.75 -10.91 38.63
CA SER A 343 1.75 -11.51 37.30
C SER A 343 0.36 -11.44 36.63
N LYS A 344 -0.72 -11.58 37.42
CA LYS A 344 -2.10 -11.44 36.91
C LYS A 344 -2.49 -9.98 36.61
N ILE A 345 -2.04 -9.04 37.44
CA ILE A 345 -2.32 -7.60 37.26
C ILE A 345 -1.58 -7.03 36.04
N ASP A 346 -0.36 -7.44 35.81
CA ASP A 346 0.45 -6.95 34.68
C ASP A 346 -0.11 -7.40 33.32
N ASN A 347 -0.87 -8.49 33.27
CA ASN A 347 -1.56 -8.94 32.06
C ASN A 347 -2.75 -8.01 31.73
N ILE A 348 -2.61 -7.24 30.65
CA ILE A 348 -3.50 -6.17 30.17
C ILE A 348 -4.93 -6.68 29.83
N THR A 349 -5.11 -7.99 29.69
CA THR A 349 -6.31 -8.59 29.10
C THR A 349 -7.36 -9.10 30.11
N LYS A 350 -7.17 -8.92 31.42
CA LYS A 350 -8.17 -9.33 32.39
C LYS A 350 -9.15 -8.20 32.64
N ASP A 351 -10.39 -8.40 32.22
CA ASP A 351 -11.50 -7.52 32.52
C ASP A 351 -11.70 -7.50 34.03
N TYR A 352 -11.64 -6.30 34.62
CA TYR A 352 -12.04 -6.06 35.99
C TYR A 352 -13.57 -6.13 36.07
N GLU A 353 -14.09 -6.82 37.06
CA GLU A 353 -15.54 -6.82 37.37
C GLU A 353 -15.88 -5.49 38.08
N MET A 354 -16.08 -4.45 37.29
CA MET A 354 -16.39 -3.13 37.80
C MET A 354 -17.83 -3.10 38.31
N VAL A 355 -18.01 -2.85 39.60
CA VAL A 355 -19.29 -2.69 40.26
C VAL A 355 -19.30 -1.43 41.10
N GLU A 356 -20.48 -0.85 41.31
CA GLU A 356 -20.63 0.31 42.19
C GLU A 356 -20.54 -0.11 43.64
N CYS A 357 -19.55 0.36 44.41
CA CYS A 357 -19.26 0.01 45.78
C CYS A 357 -19.17 1.26 46.65
N ASP A 358 -19.64 1.14 47.91
CA ASP A 358 -19.34 2.17 48.94
C ASP A 358 -17.92 1.94 49.50
N LEU A 359 -16.98 2.80 49.15
CA LEU A 359 -15.58 2.68 49.60
C LEU A 359 -15.43 2.73 51.12
N ARG A 360 -16.35 3.36 51.84
CA ARG A 360 -16.33 3.39 53.33
C ARG A 360 -16.61 2.02 53.89
N GLU A 361 -17.60 1.32 53.32
CA GLU A 361 -17.95 -0.07 53.71
C GLU A 361 -16.76 -0.99 53.46
N VAL A 362 -16.15 -0.91 52.27
CA VAL A 362 -14.95 -1.68 51.90
C VAL A 362 -13.80 -1.44 52.87
N LEU A 363 -13.50 -0.14 53.23
CA LEU A 363 -12.49 0.20 54.21
C LEU A 363 -12.80 -0.30 55.60
N SER A 364 -14.06 -0.17 56.05
CA SER A 364 -14.52 -0.65 57.36
C SER A 364 -14.39 -2.18 57.47
N ASN A 365 -14.77 -2.91 56.40
CA ASN A 365 -14.63 -4.36 56.33
C ASN A 365 -13.15 -4.79 56.37
N CYS A 366 -12.25 -4.09 55.67
CA CYS A 366 -10.83 -4.34 55.76
C CYS A 366 -10.24 -4.10 57.15
N GLY A 367 -10.60 -3.00 57.79
CA GLY A 367 -10.19 -2.73 59.18
C GLY A 367 -10.74 -3.74 60.19
N SER A 368 -12.00 -4.13 60.03
CA SER A 368 -12.63 -5.15 60.91
C SER A 368 -11.91 -6.49 60.86
N ARG A 369 -11.46 -6.93 59.67
CA ARG A 369 -10.67 -8.18 59.52
C ARG A 369 -9.32 -8.09 60.27
N GLN A 370 -8.73 -6.93 60.44
CA GLN A 370 -7.49 -6.72 61.16
C GLN A 370 -7.67 -6.34 62.64
N ASN A 371 -8.89 -6.23 63.13
CA ASN A 371 -9.19 -5.72 64.46
C ASN A 371 -8.59 -6.60 65.59
N VAL A 372 -8.60 -7.91 65.46
CA VAL A 372 -7.96 -8.81 66.43
C VAL A 372 -6.44 -8.55 66.58
N ARG A 373 -5.77 -8.37 65.44
CA ARG A 373 -4.34 -8.04 65.40
C ARG A 373 -4.06 -6.66 65.97
N ALA A 374 -4.93 -5.71 65.69
CA ALA A 374 -4.85 -4.35 66.27
C ALA A 374 -4.99 -4.34 67.79
N ILE A 375 -6.01 -5.03 68.33
CA ILE A 375 -6.23 -5.16 69.77
C ILE A 375 -5.04 -5.82 70.46
N ASN A 376 -4.51 -6.92 69.90
CA ASN A 376 -3.34 -7.61 70.46
C ASN A 376 -2.09 -6.71 70.52
N LYS A 377 -1.99 -5.71 69.61
CA LYS A 377 -0.91 -4.73 69.61
C LYS A 377 -1.23 -3.44 70.32
N GLY A 378 -2.42 -3.30 70.94
CA GLY A 378 -2.86 -2.06 71.61
C GLY A 378 -3.13 -0.89 70.64
N ILE A 379 -3.33 -1.17 69.36
CA ILE A 379 -3.58 -0.17 68.31
C ILE A 379 -5.09 0.02 68.12
N LYS A 380 -5.52 1.28 67.98
CA LYS A 380 -6.92 1.66 67.74
C LYS A 380 -7.10 2.14 66.30
N PHE A 381 -8.18 1.72 65.66
CA PHE A 381 -8.65 2.28 64.40
C PHE A 381 -9.52 3.51 64.67
N ASN A 382 -9.22 4.65 64.04
CA ASN A 382 -9.99 5.88 64.05
C ASN A 382 -10.54 6.14 62.64
N TYR A 383 -11.86 6.01 62.45
CA TYR A 383 -12.54 6.20 61.15
C TYR A 383 -13.11 7.63 61.09
N GLU A 384 -12.70 8.40 60.10
CA GLU A 384 -13.24 9.73 59.78
C GLU A 384 -13.97 9.68 58.44
N PHE A 385 -15.18 9.24 58.43
CA PHE A 385 -16.08 9.23 57.26
C PHE A 385 -17.04 10.41 57.44
N LYS A 386 -16.93 11.43 56.56
CA LYS A 386 -17.72 12.67 56.66
C LYS A 386 -19.05 12.63 55.92
N GLU A 387 -19.15 11.82 54.91
CA GLU A 387 -20.33 11.70 54.05
C GLU A 387 -21.09 10.42 54.32
N ASP A 388 -22.39 10.38 53.92
CA ASP A 388 -23.22 9.21 54.17
C ASP A 388 -22.87 8.02 53.28
N MET A 389 -22.51 8.25 52.01
CA MET A 389 -22.04 7.21 51.08
C MET A 389 -20.95 7.78 50.17
N VAL A 390 -19.97 6.95 49.84
CA VAL A 390 -18.90 7.27 48.83
C VAL A 390 -18.87 6.21 47.79
N LEU A 391 -19.79 6.34 46.82
CA LEU A 391 -19.94 5.39 45.72
C LEU A 391 -18.83 5.55 44.73
N PHE A 392 -18.25 4.43 44.28
CA PHE A 392 -17.19 4.38 43.29
C PHE A 392 -17.32 3.09 42.46
N GLU A 393 -17.25 3.20 41.15
CA GLU A 393 -17.22 2.05 40.24
C GLU A 393 -15.84 1.40 40.26
N CYS A 394 -15.74 0.20 40.85
CA CYS A 394 -14.46 -0.48 41.02
C CYS A 394 -14.61 -2.00 41.09
N ASP A 395 -13.51 -2.69 40.91
CA ASP A 395 -13.41 -4.12 41.29
C ASP A 395 -13.18 -4.21 42.81
N GLU A 396 -14.29 -4.53 43.54
CA GLU A 396 -14.29 -4.55 45.00
C GLU A 396 -13.20 -5.46 45.58
N LYS A 397 -12.96 -6.62 44.97
CA LYS A 397 -11.96 -7.59 45.42
C LYS A 397 -10.54 -7.00 45.34
N ASN A 398 -10.23 -6.34 44.22
CA ASN A 398 -8.93 -5.74 43.99
C ASN A 398 -8.74 -4.50 44.87
N ILE A 399 -9.75 -3.63 44.99
CA ILE A 399 -9.72 -2.48 45.90
C ILE A 399 -9.58 -2.90 47.37
N SER A 400 -10.30 -3.92 47.80
CA SER A 400 -10.14 -4.53 49.12
C SER A 400 -8.72 -5.03 49.38
N LYS A 401 -8.07 -5.67 48.41
CA LYS A 401 -6.65 -6.11 48.48
C LYS A 401 -5.73 -4.89 48.67
N ALA A 402 -5.97 -3.78 47.94
CA ALA A 402 -5.16 -2.58 48.08
C ALA A 402 -5.32 -1.95 49.49
N PHE A 403 -6.54 -1.82 50.00
CA PHE A 403 -6.77 -1.27 51.31
C PHE A 403 -6.22 -2.18 52.41
N MET A 404 -6.35 -3.50 52.27
CA MET A 404 -5.79 -4.47 53.21
C MET A 404 -4.26 -4.28 53.33
N ASN A 405 -3.56 -4.20 52.18
CA ASN A 405 -2.10 -3.97 52.17
C ASN A 405 -1.69 -2.67 52.85
N LEU A 406 -2.49 -1.59 52.69
CA LEU A 406 -2.22 -0.31 53.39
C LEU A 406 -2.46 -0.40 54.91
N ILE A 407 -3.55 -1.05 55.30
CA ILE A 407 -3.89 -1.25 56.72
C ILE A 407 -2.88 -2.16 57.41
N GLU A 408 -2.46 -3.25 56.80
CA GLU A 408 -1.41 -4.14 57.28
C GLU A 408 -0.08 -3.43 57.44
N ASN A 409 0.27 -2.58 56.46
CA ASN A 409 1.46 -1.76 56.55
C ASN A 409 1.37 -0.75 57.74
N ALA A 410 0.23 -0.07 57.89
CA ALA A 410 -0.01 0.82 59.01
C ALA A 410 0.07 0.07 60.37
N LEU A 411 -0.55 -1.10 60.51
CA LEU A 411 -0.51 -1.96 61.71
C LEU A 411 0.90 -2.42 62.11
N ARG A 412 1.80 -2.52 61.12
CA ARG A 412 3.18 -2.91 61.38
C ARG A 412 3.95 -1.83 62.05
N TYR A 413 3.75 -0.55 61.68
CA TYR A 413 4.56 0.57 62.09
C TYR A 413 3.88 1.47 63.14
N ALA A 414 2.55 1.42 63.26
CA ALA A 414 1.80 2.19 64.23
C ALA A 414 2.22 1.87 65.67
N LYS A 415 2.16 2.86 66.50
CA LYS A 415 2.40 2.77 67.99
C LYS A 415 1.10 2.57 68.75
N SER A 416 0.06 3.35 68.44
CA SER A 416 -1.18 3.35 69.19
C SER A 416 -2.43 3.61 68.34
N GLU A 417 -2.33 4.29 67.19
CA GLU A 417 -3.48 4.72 66.42
C GLU A 417 -3.24 4.64 64.93
N ILE A 418 -4.25 4.17 64.18
CA ILE A 418 -4.34 4.22 62.73
C ILE A 418 -5.59 5.02 62.38
N LYS A 419 -5.40 6.07 61.58
CA LYS A 419 -6.46 6.95 61.10
C LYS A 419 -6.82 6.62 59.68
N ILE A 420 -8.10 6.33 59.43
CA ILE A 420 -8.65 5.99 58.11
C ILE A 420 -9.70 7.05 57.75
N ILE A 421 -9.43 7.80 56.69
CA ILE A 421 -10.29 8.88 56.22
C ILE A 421 -10.80 8.53 54.81
N CYS A 422 -12.11 8.65 54.62
CA CYS A 422 -12.72 8.56 53.31
C CYS A 422 -13.64 9.75 53.10
N LYS A 423 -13.38 10.51 52.04
CA LYS A 423 -14.17 11.69 51.67
C LYS A 423 -14.22 11.89 50.20
N HIS A 424 -15.27 12.51 49.71
CA HIS A 424 -15.38 12.90 48.32
C HIS A 424 -15.71 14.38 48.14
N ASN A 425 -15.41 14.92 47.01
CA ASN A 425 -15.88 16.18 46.48
C ASN A 425 -16.39 15.95 45.04
N GLN A 426 -16.94 16.99 44.41
CA GLN A 426 -17.53 16.88 43.04
C GLN A 426 -16.60 16.33 41.97
N LYS A 427 -15.31 16.18 42.22
CA LYS A 427 -14.31 15.77 41.21
C LYS A 427 -13.49 14.54 41.61
N ASN A 428 -13.35 14.30 42.92
CA ASN A 428 -12.41 13.30 43.43
C ASN A 428 -12.91 12.63 44.69
N ILE A 429 -12.59 11.33 44.82
CA ILE A 429 -12.65 10.61 46.06
C ILE A 429 -11.23 10.54 46.63
N VAL A 430 -11.09 10.83 47.92
CA VAL A 430 -9.81 10.79 48.63
C VAL A 430 -9.90 9.80 49.78
N VAL A 431 -9.03 8.81 49.76
CA VAL A 431 -8.84 7.84 50.85
C VAL A 431 -7.46 8.08 51.46
N ILE A 432 -7.41 8.20 52.79
CA ILE A 432 -6.17 8.39 53.53
C ILE A 432 -6.06 7.32 54.60
N VAL A 433 -4.88 6.68 54.67
CA VAL A 433 -4.49 5.77 55.77
C VAL A 433 -3.22 6.40 56.40
N GLU A 434 -3.31 6.80 57.68
CA GLU A 434 -2.23 7.47 58.42
C GLU A 434 -1.97 6.69 59.70
N ASP A 435 -0.69 6.42 60.01
CA ASP A 435 -0.25 5.81 61.27
C ASP A 435 0.48 6.84 62.15
N ASP A 436 0.65 6.49 63.41
CA ASP A 436 1.40 7.28 64.40
C ASP A 436 2.79 6.70 64.68
N GLY A 437 3.34 5.96 63.71
CA GLY A 437 4.63 5.25 63.80
C GLY A 437 5.85 6.13 63.66
N ILE A 438 6.94 5.51 63.21
CA ILE A 438 8.24 6.16 63.02
C ILE A 438 8.33 7.02 61.77
N GLY A 439 7.32 6.88 60.84
CA GLY A 439 7.37 7.49 59.52
C GLY A 439 8.35 6.80 58.57
N ILE A 440 8.63 7.43 57.46
CA ILE A 440 9.49 6.92 56.37
C ILE A 440 10.68 7.85 56.20
N ASN A 441 11.89 7.32 56.04
CA ASN A 441 13.06 8.15 55.76
C ASN A 441 12.87 8.93 54.46
N LYS A 442 13.38 10.14 54.36
CA LYS A 442 13.22 10.98 53.16
C LYS A 442 13.78 10.35 51.90
N GLU A 443 14.86 9.58 52.05
CA GLU A 443 15.51 8.84 50.93
C GLU A 443 14.67 7.68 50.43
N ASP A 444 13.85 7.09 51.31
CA ASP A 444 13.01 5.92 50.97
C ASP A 444 11.69 6.34 50.31
N LEU A 445 11.18 7.56 50.56
CA LEU A 445 9.88 8.03 50.05
C LEU A 445 9.68 7.87 48.52
N PRO A 446 10.66 8.15 47.65
CA PRO A 446 10.50 7.96 46.22
C PRO A 446 10.36 6.47 45.80
N HIS A 447 10.87 5.55 46.62
CA HIS A 447 11.06 4.14 46.33
C HIS A 447 10.05 3.21 46.98
N VAL A 448 9.22 3.69 47.92
CA VAL A 448 8.31 2.81 48.69
C VAL A 448 7.32 2.03 47.85
N PHE A 449 7.04 2.48 46.63
CA PHE A 449 6.16 1.78 45.66
C PHE A 449 6.92 0.93 44.66
N ASP A 450 8.26 0.89 44.73
CA ASP A 450 9.05 0.03 43.86
C ASP A 450 8.95 -1.41 44.35
N ARG A 451 8.94 -2.38 43.39
CA ARG A 451 8.83 -3.80 43.70
C ARG A 451 10.05 -4.30 44.46
N PHE A 452 9.83 -5.06 45.55
CA PHE A 452 10.86 -5.56 46.46
C PHE A 452 11.64 -4.48 47.25
N TYR A 453 11.18 -3.23 47.21
CA TYR A 453 11.78 -2.20 48.06
C TYR A 453 11.34 -2.41 49.50
N LYS A 454 12.31 -2.43 50.42
CA LYS A 454 12.11 -2.63 51.86
C LYS A 454 12.71 -1.46 52.65
N GLY A 455 11.87 -0.82 53.42
CA GLY A 455 12.35 0.04 54.52
C GLY A 455 12.71 -0.81 55.74
N VAL A 456 13.11 -0.16 56.82
CA VAL A 456 13.47 -0.79 58.09
C VAL A 456 12.30 -1.61 58.62
N GLY A 457 12.48 -2.95 58.80
CA GLY A 457 11.44 -3.88 59.29
C GLY A 457 10.37 -4.27 58.24
N GLY A 458 10.62 -4.01 56.97
CA GLY A 458 9.71 -4.35 55.88
C GLY A 458 9.61 -5.84 55.62
N ASN A 459 8.43 -6.33 55.13
CA ASN A 459 8.21 -7.69 54.73
C ASN A 459 8.90 -8.03 53.39
N HIS A 460 8.15 -8.37 52.37
CA HIS A 460 8.66 -8.80 51.04
C HIS A 460 8.86 -7.62 50.07
N GLY A 461 8.41 -6.39 50.43
CA GLY A 461 8.50 -5.22 49.58
C GLY A 461 7.58 -5.24 48.35
N ILE A 462 6.55 -6.07 48.35
CA ILE A 462 5.63 -6.26 47.23
C ILE A 462 4.30 -5.53 47.46
N GLY A 463 3.80 -5.50 48.70
CA GLY A 463 2.45 -5.03 49.03
C GLY A 463 2.11 -3.62 48.54
N LEU A 464 3.03 -2.64 48.74
CA LEU A 464 2.80 -1.25 48.28
C LEU A 464 2.86 -1.11 46.76
N SER A 465 3.63 -1.94 46.07
CA SER A 465 3.64 -1.99 44.59
C SER A 465 2.31 -2.55 44.04
N ILE A 466 1.72 -3.51 44.75
CA ILE A 466 0.35 -4.02 44.44
C ILE A 466 -0.66 -2.90 44.59
N VAL A 467 -0.62 -2.13 45.68
CA VAL A 467 -1.52 -0.98 45.90
C VAL A 467 -1.42 0.01 44.75
N LYS A 468 -0.21 0.40 44.36
CA LYS A 468 0.02 1.33 43.25
C LYS A 468 -0.54 0.79 41.92
N SER A 469 -0.35 -0.48 41.64
CA SER A 469 -0.87 -1.13 40.43
C SER A 469 -2.39 -1.15 40.40
N ILE A 470 -3.04 -1.52 41.51
CA ILE A 470 -4.51 -1.54 41.61
C ILE A 470 -5.08 -0.14 41.47
N VAL A 471 -4.55 0.83 42.21
CA VAL A 471 -5.02 2.22 42.16
C VAL A 471 -4.88 2.82 40.77
N ASN A 472 -3.75 2.59 40.09
CA ASN A 472 -3.54 3.08 38.72
C ASN A 472 -4.54 2.47 37.73
N LYS A 473 -4.85 1.18 37.87
CA LYS A 473 -5.82 0.50 36.98
C LYS A 473 -7.26 0.97 37.20
N HIS A 474 -7.57 1.49 38.37
CA HIS A 474 -8.85 2.16 38.67
C HIS A 474 -8.81 3.67 38.36
N GLY A 475 -7.84 4.14 37.55
CA GLY A 475 -7.73 5.55 37.19
C GLY A 475 -7.31 6.50 38.31
N GLY A 476 -6.92 5.95 39.48
CA GLY A 476 -6.49 6.70 40.67
C GLY A 476 -4.99 6.98 40.69
N ARG A 477 -4.58 7.72 41.70
CA ARG A 477 -3.17 7.96 42.02
C ARG A 477 -2.95 7.79 43.52
N ILE A 478 -1.81 7.22 43.88
CA ILE A 478 -1.38 7.10 45.29
C ILE A 478 -0.17 7.96 45.59
N TYR A 479 -0.18 8.58 46.74
CA TYR A 479 0.91 9.42 47.25
C TYR A 479 1.27 8.95 48.63
N VAL A 480 2.51 9.24 49.05
CA VAL A 480 3.00 8.99 50.41
C VAL A 480 3.76 10.21 50.89
N GLU A 481 3.52 10.55 52.13
CA GLU A 481 4.25 11.62 52.86
C GLU A 481 4.34 11.25 54.32
N ASN A 482 5.26 11.89 55.05
CA ASN A 482 5.24 11.82 56.51
C ASN A 482 4.16 12.75 57.04
N GLY A 483 3.23 12.21 57.84
CA GLY A 483 2.24 12.95 58.59
C GLY A 483 2.86 13.70 59.78
N LYS A 484 2.01 14.12 60.72
CA LYS A 484 2.49 14.80 61.92
C LYS A 484 3.29 13.89 62.86
N LYS A 485 3.03 12.60 62.86
CA LYS A 485 3.63 11.60 63.76
C LYS A 485 4.18 10.36 63.07
N GLY A 486 3.65 9.93 61.89
CA GLY A 486 3.99 8.70 61.20
C GLY A 486 3.85 8.82 59.69
N ALA A 487 3.62 7.72 58.96
CA ALA A 487 3.46 7.72 57.54
C ALA A 487 1.98 7.95 57.15
N LYS A 488 1.77 8.69 56.04
CA LYS A 488 0.44 9.00 55.50
C LYS A 488 0.40 8.64 54.04
N PHE A 489 -0.47 7.67 53.72
CA PHE A 489 -0.77 7.26 52.37
C PHE A 489 -2.08 7.89 51.91
N THR A 490 -2.07 8.53 50.73
CA THR A 490 -3.24 9.21 50.17
C THR A 490 -3.54 8.65 48.78
N ILE A 491 -4.74 8.08 48.62
CA ILE A 491 -5.26 7.64 47.31
C ILE A 491 -6.26 8.68 46.84
N VAL A 492 -6.18 9.03 45.54
CA VAL A 492 -7.10 9.95 44.89
C VAL A 492 -7.66 9.26 43.64
N PHE A 493 -8.97 9.03 43.64
CA PHE A 493 -9.71 8.59 42.46
C PHE A 493 -10.42 9.79 41.84
N LYS A 494 -10.49 9.84 40.50
CA LYS A 494 -11.29 10.83 39.80
C LYS A 494 -12.70 10.26 39.60
N LEU A 495 -13.71 11.07 39.88
CA LEU A 495 -15.13 10.79 39.60
C LEU A 495 -15.46 11.09 38.14
#